data_5ec96bb47bdf2a09b7a9dd0a3cd364d9
#
_entry.id   5ec96bb47bdf2a09b7a9dd0a3cd364d9
#
_cell.length_a   1.000
_cell.length_b   1.000
_cell.length_c   1.000
_cell.angle_alpha   90.00
_cell.angle_beta   90.00
_cell.angle_gamma   90.00
#
_symmetry.space_group_name_H-M   'P 1'
#
loop_
_entity.id
_entity.type
_entity.pdbx_description
1 polymer ?
#
loop_
_entity_poly.entity_id
_entity_poly.type
_entity_poly.pdbx_seq_one_letter_code
_entity_poly.pdbx_strand_id
1 'polypeptide(L)'
;RLNKMVSRVVETNLPLIYLNMVGAQDDQVFDGGTFALNRGGDLAIKLPLFEECLEHIVLEETDAGWGIINGHLSTVSCGKELDYYAMVTGLKDYCRKSGFERVLLGLSGGIDSALVAVIASDALGSTNVRSIMLPSPYTSDTSLIDAAHLAENLGCHSDTLSISESLNSIEETLSTMFEGHDTDLTEENIQSRLRGLLLMAVSNKFGEMLLTTGNKSEVSVGYSTIYGDMAGGFNPIKDLYKTRVFEIAQWRNQNHRSWMKGPPGMIIPENIITKAPTAELRPNQQDSDSLPDYPVLDAILTILIDEDGSIEDCLKEGHEKTDVIKAVSYTHLTLPTTD
;
A
#
# COMPACT_ATOMS: atom_id res chain seq x y z
N ARG A 1 2.75 -9.53 20.19
CA ARG A 1 2.16 -10.88 20.29
C ARG A 1 2.93 -11.75 21.30
N LEU A 2 4.21 -11.99 21.07
CA LEU A 2 5.06 -12.84 21.94
C LEU A 2 5.02 -12.38 23.41
N ASN A 3 5.26 -11.11 23.70
CA ASN A 3 5.28 -10.57 25.06
C ASN A 3 3.97 -10.80 25.84
N LYS A 4 2.80 -10.71 25.14
CA LYS A 4 1.51 -11.00 25.76
C LYS A 4 1.36 -12.49 26.12
N MET A 5 1.92 -13.38 25.31
CA MET A 5 1.87 -14.83 25.58
C MET A 5 2.88 -15.23 26.67
N VAL A 6 4.04 -14.59 26.75
CA VAL A 6 4.98 -14.76 27.87
C VAL A 6 4.29 -14.44 29.22
N SER A 7 3.54 -13.33 29.30
CA SER A 7 2.78 -13.01 30.51
C SER A 7 1.79 -14.13 30.89
N ARG A 8 1.10 -14.71 29.91
CA ARG A 8 0.16 -15.83 30.17
C ARG A 8 0.85 -17.09 30.65
N VAL A 9 2.01 -17.40 30.08
CA VAL A 9 2.83 -18.56 30.53
C VAL A 9 3.31 -18.36 31.96
N VAL A 10 3.74 -17.17 32.33
CA VAL A 10 4.20 -16.85 33.69
C VAL A 10 3.03 -16.94 34.67
N GLU A 11 1.84 -16.41 34.34
CA GLU A 11 0.64 -16.46 35.17
C GLU A 11 0.16 -17.89 35.41
N THR A 12 0.16 -18.75 34.39
CA THR A 12 -0.40 -20.11 34.48
C THR A 12 0.63 -21.18 34.90
N ASN A 13 1.91 -20.86 34.76
CA ASN A 13 3.02 -21.81 34.95
C ASN A 13 2.91 -23.07 34.05
N LEU A 14 2.33 -22.93 32.86
CA LEU A 14 2.16 -24.00 31.88
C LEU A 14 2.90 -23.67 30.60
N PRO A 15 3.42 -24.66 29.85
CA PRO A 15 3.90 -24.41 28.47
C PRO A 15 2.73 -23.99 27.57
N LEU A 16 3.02 -23.18 26.55
CA LEU A 16 2.01 -22.62 25.65
C LEU A 16 2.43 -22.81 24.19
N ILE A 17 1.51 -23.27 23.37
CA ILE A 17 1.65 -23.32 21.91
C ILE A 17 0.70 -22.28 21.34
N TYR A 18 1.25 -21.31 20.61
CA TYR A 18 0.49 -20.30 19.87
C TYR A 18 0.49 -20.65 18.39
N LEU A 19 -0.62 -21.17 17.90
CA LEU A 19 -0.82 -21.48 16.49
C LEU A 19 -1.43 -20.28 15.78
N ASN A 20 -0.84 -19.89 14.67
CA ASN A 20 -1.36 -18.83 13.82
C ASN A 20 -1.49 -19.31 12.36
N MET A 21 -2.49 -18.80 11.64
CA MET A 21 -2.68 -19.14 10.23
C MET A 21 -1.75 -18.32 9.33
N VAL A 22 -1.55 -18.78 8.11
CA VAL A 22 -0.80 -18.11 7.05
C VAL A 22 -1.73 -17.75 5.91
N GLY A 23 -1.55 -16.59 5.32
CA GLY A 23 -2.29 -16.12 4.16
C GLY A 23 -3.09 -14.87 4.42
N ALA A 24 -4.02 -14.53 3.54
CA ALA A 24 -4.86 -13.35 3.67
C ALA A 24 -6.34 -13.70 3.50
N GLN A 25 -7.20 -12.96 4.19
CA GLN A 25 -8.65 -13.04 4.09
C GLN A 25 -9.21 -11.63 4.03
N ASP A 26 -9.85 -11.29 2.90
CA ASP A 26 -10.26 -9.93 2.59
C ASP A 26 -9.08 -8.95 2.71
N ASP A 27 -9.10 -8.01 3.61
CA ASP A 27 -8.03 -7.04 3.89
C ASP A 27 -7.13 -7.42 5.08
N GLN A 28 -7.34 -8.60 5.68
CA GLN A 28 -6.55 -9.10 6.80
C GLN A 28 -5.43 -10.03 6.32
N VAL A 29 -4.21 -9.80 6.78
CA VAL A 29 -3.05 -10.66 6.50
C VAL A 29 -2.63 -11.38 7.76
N PHE A 30 -2.53 -12.71 7.67
CA PHE A 30 -2.08 -13.59 8.73
C PHE A 30 -0.66 -14.06 8.41
N ASP A 31 0.27 -13.63 9.22
CA ASP A 31 1.70 -13.79 9.01
C ASP A 31 2.27 -15.15 9.44
N GLY A 32 1.45 -16.05 10.00
CA GLY A 32 1.97 -17.30 10.56
C GLY A 32 2.82 -17.06 11.80
N GLY A 33 4.08 -17.54 11.76
CA GLY A 33 5.00 -17.35 12.87
C GLY A 33 4.51 -18.01 14.16
N THR A 34 3.91 -19.20 14.05
CA THR A 34 3.56 -20.08 15.16
C THR A 34 4.76 -20.26 16.07
N PHE A 35 4.55 -20.27 17.37
CA PHE A 35 5.62 -20.47 18.35
C PHE A 35 5.15 -21.26 19.58
N ALA A 36 6.12 -21.83 20.28
CA ALA A 36 5.89 -22.49 21.54
C ALA A 36 6.80 -21.92 22.62
N LEU A 37 6.25 -21.76 23.82
CA LEU A 37 6.93 -21.24 25.01
C LEU A 37 6.96 -22.30 26.10
N ASN A 38 8.09 -22.46 26.75
CA ASN A 38 8.21 -23.20 28.00
C ASN A 38 7.74 -22.36 29.18
N ARG A 39 7.53 -23.02 30.32
CA ARG A 39 7.30 -22.35 31.61
C ARG A 39 8.44 -21.37 31.87
N GLY A 40 8.13 -20.21 32.40
CA GLY A 40 9.08 -19.10 32.52
C GLY A 40 9.11 -18.17 31.31
N GLY A 41 8.54 -18.58 30.17
CA GLY A 41 8.44 -17.75 28.98
C GLY A 41 9.57 -17.96 27.97
N ASP A 42 10.40 -18.98 28.15
CA ASP A 42 11.47 -19.30 27.21
C ASP A 42 10.92 -19.82 25.89
N LEU A 43 11.42 -19.29 24.79
CA LEU A 43 11.01 -19.67 23.45
C LEU A 43 11.61 -21.03 23.06
N ALA A 44 10.76 -22.05 22.95
CA ALA A 44 11.14 -23.41 22.61
C ALA A 44 11.12 -23.67 21.10
N ILE A 45 10.14 -23.14 20.39
CA ILE A 45 9.95 -23.31 18.93
C ILE A 45 9.46 -22.02 18.35
N LYS A 46 9.92 -21.69 17.13
CA LYS A 46 9.41 -20.57 16.32
C LYS A 46 9.46 -20.96 14.86
N LEU A 47 8.30 -20.95 14.21
CA LEU A 47 8.13 -21.29 12.82
C LEU A 47 8.29 -20.05 11.90
N PRO A 48 8.54 -20.25 10.59
CA PRO A 48 8.71 -19.15 9.64
C PRO A 48 7.47 -18.27 9.52
N LEU A 49 7.63 -17.08 9.00
CA LEU A 49 6.54 -16.19 8.61
C LEU A 49 6.16 -16.43 7.15
N PHE A 50 4.86 -16.26 6.84
CA PHE A 50 4.26 -16.35 5.50
C PHE A 50 4.46 -17.68 4.76
N GLU A 51 4.89 -18.72 5.47
CA GLU A 51 5.07 -20.07 4.93
C GLU A 51 4.20 -21.07 5.68
N GLU A 52 3.46 -21.89 4.93
CA GLU A 52 2.74 -23.03 5.48
C GLU A 52 3.75 -24.11 5.87
N CYS A 53 3.70 -24.58 7.10
CA CYS A 53 4.58 -25.63 7.57
C CYS A 53 3.90 -26.54 8.58
N LEU A 54 4.41 -27.75 8.69
CA LEU A 54 4.03 -28.74 9.69
C LEU A 54 5.24 -29.04 10.57
N GLU A 55 5.05 -28.90 11.87
CA GLU A 55 6.11 -29.16 12.85
C GLU A 55 5.61 -30.11 13.93
N HIS A 56 6.47 -31.02 14.37
CA HIS A 56 6.20 -31.94 15.48
C HIS A 56 6.73 -31.35 16.78
N ILE A 57 5.84 -31.18 17.76
CA ILE A 57 6.21 -30.70 19.09
C ILE A 57 6.23 -31.88 20.05
N VAL A 58 7.36 -32.07 20.71
CA VAL A 58 7.54 -33.14 21.73
C VAL A 58 7.42 -32.52 23.11
N LEU A 59 6.52 -33.09 23.91
CA LEU A 59 6.31 -32.73 25.30
C LEU A 59 6.89 -33.82 26.19
N GLU A 60 7.62 -33.42 27.21
CA GLU A 60 8.14 -34.31 28.24
C GLU A 60 7.60 -33.94 29.60
N GLU A 61 7.26 -34.95 30.41
CA GLU A 61 6.90 -34.75 31.78
C GLU A 61 8.18 -34.83 32.65
N THR A 62 8.40 -33.80 33.45
CA THR A 62 9.52 -33.67 34.38
C THR A 62 9.01 -33.50 35.79
N ASP A 63 9.87 -33.59 36.80
CA ASP A 63 9.51 -33.33 38.21
C ASP A 63 8.87 -31.93 38.40
N ALA A 64 9.20 -31.01 37.53
CA ALA A 64 8.61 -29.66 37.53
C ALA A 64 7.30 -29.57 36.73
N GLY A 65 6.82 -30.64 36.09
CA GLY A 65 5.64 -30.73 35.22
C GLY A 65 6.01 -30.75 33.74
N TRP A 66 5.05 -30.57 32.85
CA TRP A 66 5.23 -30.64 31.42
C TRP A 66 6.16 -29.54 30.85
N GLY A 67 7.06 -29.92 29.94
CA GLY A 67 7.94 -29.03 29.19
C GLY A 67 7.96 -29.41 27.73
N ILE A 68 8.27 -28.44 26.88
CA ILE A 68 8.47 -28.61 25.42
C ILE A 68 9.95 -28.79 25.16
N ILE A 69 10.33 -29.85 24.44
CA ILE A 69 11.70 -30.00 23.96
C ILE A 69 11.98 -28.90 22.93
N ASN A 70 13.11 -28.21 23.09
CA ASN A 70 13.52 -27.17 22.18
C ASN A 70 13.67 -27.72 20.73
N GLY A 71 13.05 -27.02 19.79
CA GLY A 71 13.05 -27.37 18.37
C GLY A 71 13.59 -26.25 17.50
N HIS A 72 13.08 -26.17 16.30
CA HIS A 72 13.52 -25.17 15.31
C HIS A 72 13.16 -23.74 15.71
N LEU A 73 14.13 -22.82 15.61
CA LEU A 73 13.94 -21.40 15.79
C LEU A 73 14.20 -20.67 14.48
N SER A 74 13.15 -20.40 13.73
CA SER A 74 13.24 -19.64 12.48
C SER A 74 13.69 -18.21 12.74
N THR A 75 14.60 -17.71 11.91
CA THR A 75 14.89 -16.28 11.84
C THR A 75 13.70 -15.55 11.24
N VAL A 76 13.31 -14.45 11.85
CA VAL A 76 12.15 -13.66 11.40
C VAL A 76 12.65 -12.39 10.75
N SER A 77 12.23 -12.17 9.51
CA SER A 77 12.37 -10.87 8.86
C SER A 77 11.65 -9.79 9.66
N CYS A 78 12.14 -8.59 9.63
CA CYS A 78 11.55 -7.46 10.32
C CYS A 78 11.57 -6.19 9.46
N GLY A 79 10.82 -5.19 9.88
CA GLY A 79 10.79 -3.90 9.20
C GLY A 79 10.26 -4.02 7.76
N LYS A 80 11.00 -3.44 6.82
CA LYS A 80 10.58 -3.28 5.40
C LYS A 80 10.29 -4.60 4.69
N GLU A 81 11.06 -5.64 4.98
CA GLU A 81 10.83 -6.97 4.39
C GLU A 81 9.51 -7.60 4.87
N LEU A 82 9.18 -7.43 6.14
CA LEU A 82 7.93 -7.92 6.71
C LEU A 82 6.73 -7.24 6.08
N ASP A 83 6.75 -5.91 6.00
CA ASP A 83 5.69 -5.13 5.39
C ASP A 83 5.50 -5.49 3.92
N TYR A 84 6.62 -5.61 3.19
CA TYR A 84 6.58 -5.97 1.78
C TYR A 84 6.02 -7.38 1.55
N TYR A 85 6.43 -8.36 2.35
CA TYR A 85 5.92 -9.72 2.25
C TYR A 85 4.41 -9.79 2.58
N ALA A 86 3.96 -9.00 3.56
CA ALA A 86 2.54 -8.90 3.89
C ALA A 86 1.72 -8.38 2.70
N MET A 87 2.17 -7.31 2.02
CA MET A 87 1.49 -6.75 0.85
C MET A 87 1.42 -7.74 -0.32
N VAL A 88 2.54 -8.42 -0.61
CA VAL A 88 2.60 -9.44 -1.67
C VAL A 88 1.67 -10.61 -1.35
N THR A 89 1.66 -11.07 -0.09
CA THR A 89 0.77 -12.15 0.37
C THR A 89 -0.70 -11.74 0.31
N GLY A 90 -1.01 -10.51 0.74
CA GLY A 90 -2.36 -9.95 0.71
C GLY A 90 -2.92 -9.95 -0.71
N LEU A 91 -2.20 -9.35 -1.65
CA LEU A 91 -2.62 -9.29 -3.05
C LEU A 91 -2.73 -10.68 -3.69
N LYS A 92 -1.72 -11.53 -3.51
CA LYS A 92 -1.70 -12.89 -4.06
C LYS A 92 -2.93 -13.70 -3.62
N ASP A 93 -3.22 -13.69 -2.33
CA ASP A 93 -4.32 -14.46 -1.77
C ASP A 93 -5.68 -13.87 -2.11
N TYR A 94 -5.81 -12.55 -2.13
CA TYR A 94 -7.03 -11.89 -2.57
C TYR A 94 -7.37 -12.27 -4.02
N CYS A 95 -6.42 -12.16 -4.94
CA CYS A 95 -6.60 -12.57 -6.33
C CYS A 95 -7.01 -14.04 -6.44
N ARG A 96 -6.26 -14.94 -5.78
CA ARG A 96 -6.52 -16.38 -5.80
C ARG A 96 -7.92 -16.73 -5.29
N LYS A 97 -8.35 -16.13 -4.19
CA LYS A 97 -9.65 -16.42 -3.54
C LYS A 97 -10.83 -15.81 -4.29
N SER A 98 -10.61 -14.67 -4.95
CA SER A 98 -11.62 -13.98 -5.77
C SER A 98 -11.66 -14.43 -7.22
N GLY A 99 -10.78 -15.36 -7.62
CA GLY A 99 -10.75 -15.94 -8.97
C GLY A 99 -10.11 -15.05 -10.04
N PHE A 100 -9.31 -14.05 -9.65
CA PHE A 100 -8.56 -13.22 -10.58
C PHE A 100 -7.16 -13.80 -10.81
N GLU A 101 -6.82 -14.04 -12.06
CA GLU A 101 -5.47 -14.45 -12.47
C GLU A 101 -4.59 -13.27 -12.85
N ARG A 102 -5.20 -12.19 -13.31
CA ARG A 102 -4.55 -10.99 -13.81
C ARG A 102 -5.07 -9.73 -13.13
N VAL A 103 -4.18 -8.74 -13.09
CA VAL A 103 -4.49 -7.42 -12.53
C VAL A 103 -4.07 -6.32 -13.51
N LEU A 104 -4.72 -5.17 -13.38
CA LEU A 104 -4.31 -3.95 -14.06
C LEU A 104 -4.23 -2.78 -13.09
N LEU A 105 -3.44 -1.78 -13.44
CA LEU A 105 -3.34 -0.53 -12.68
C LEU A 105 -3.04 0.65 -13.61
N GLY A 106 -3.39 1.84 -13.16
CA GLY A 106 -2.92 3.09 -13.74
C GLY A 106 -1.45 3.33 -13.35
N LEU A 107 -0.57 3.52 -14.32
CA LEU A 107 0.85 3.79 -14.09
C LEU A 107 1.14 5.26 -14.42
N SER A 108 1.29 6.08 -13.36
CA SER A 108 1.44 7.53 -13.49
C SER A 108 2.89 8.02 -13.63
N GLY A 109 3.87 7.16 -13.33
CA GLY A 109 5.27 7.56 -13.14
C GLY A 109 5.55 8.16 -11.75
N GLY A 110 4.58 8.07 -10.83
CA GLY A 110 4.74 8.38 -9.40
C GLY A 110 5.10 7.13 -8.59
N ILE A 111 5.63 7.36 -7.38
CA ILE A 111 6.18 6.30 -6.51
C ILE A 111 5.13 5.27 -6.08
N ASP A 112 3.88 5.70 -5.83
CA ASP A 112 2.81 4.81 -5.34
C ASP A 112 2.42 3.79 -6.41
N SER A 113 2.11 4.26 -7.62
CA SER A 113 1.79 3.38 -8.76
C SER A 113 2.97 2.47 -9.12
N ALA A 114 4.20 2.98 -8.99
CA ALA A 114 5.41 2.21 -9.21
C ALA A 114 5.55 1.06 -8.20
N LEU A 115 5.37 1.34 -6.91
CA LEU A 115 5.44 0.31 -5.87
C LEU A 115 4.34 -0.72 -6.03
N VAL A 116 3.10 -0.30 -6.34
CA VAL A 116 1.98 -1.23 -6.59
C VAL A 116 2.24 -2.14 -7.79
N ALA A 117 2.82 -1.61 -8.89
CA ALA A 117 3.19 -2.42 -10.04
C ALA A 117 4.24 -3.50 -9.71
N VAL A 118 5.23 -3.14 -8.88
CA VAL A 118 6.27 -4.07 -8.42
C VAL A 118 5.69 -5.12 -7.48
N ILE A 119 4.85 -4.73 -6.51
CA ILE A 119 4.13 -5.67 -5.61
C ILE A 119 3.28 -6.65 -6.43
N ALA A 120 2.55 -6.16 -7.42
CA ALA A 120 1.73 -6.99 -8.30
C ALA A 120 2.57 -8.00 -9.09
N SER A 121 3.72 -7.57 -9.62
CA SER A 121 4.64 -8.45 -10.33
C SER A 121 5.28 -9.50 -9.41
N ASP A 122 5.64 -9.13 -8.18
CA ASP A 122 6.17 -10.06 -7.20
C ASP A 122 5.12 -11.07 -6.70
N ALA A 123 3.85 -10.66 -6.62
CA ALA A 123 2.75 -11.52 -6.21
C ALA A 123 2.30 -12.51 -7.30
N LEU A 124 2.14 -12.04 -8.53
CA LEU A 124 1.46 -12.76 -9.60
C LEU A 124 2.39 -13.17 -10.76
N GLY A 125 3.53 -12.52 -10.90
CA GLY A 125 4.43 -12.59 -12.05
C GLY A 125 4.10 -11.48 -13.07
N SER A 126 5.12 -10.91 -13.70
CA SER A 126 5.00 -9.73 -14.58
C SER A 126 4.03 -9.92 -15.75
N THR A 127 3.94 -11.13 -16.30
CA THR A 127 3.01 -11.46 -17.40
C THR A 127 1.53 -11.35 -17.02
N ASN A 128 1.22 -11.34 -15.73
CA ASN A 128 -0.12 -11.22 -15.19
C ASN A 128 -0.46 -9.80 -14.72
N VAL A 129 0.41 -8.83 -15.04
CA VAL A 129 0.24 -7.42 -14.69
C VAL A 129 0.13 -6.59 -15.97
N ARG A 130 -0.93 -5.80 -16.07
CA ARG A 130 -1.11 -4.77 -17.10
C ARG A 130 -0.97 -3.40 -16.48
N SER A 131 -0.08 -2.59 -17.01
CA SER A 131 0.04 -1.18 -16.68
C SER A 131 -0.58 -0.31 -17.78
N ILE A 132 -1.31 0.74 -17.39
CA ILE A 132 -1.94 1.66 -18.34
C ILE A 132 -1.53 3.09 -17.97
N MET A 133 -0.82 3.76 -18.88
CA MET A 133 -0.55 5.18 -18.77
C MET A 133 -1.74 5.96 -19.33
N LEU A 134 -2.22 6.97 -18.59
CA LEU A 134 -3.37 7.79 -18.96
C LEU A 134 -2.99 9.28 -18.97
N PRO A 135 -2.18 9.71 -19.95
CA PRO A 135 -1.71 11.07 -20.00
C PRO A 135 -2.84 12.07 -20.26
N SER A 136 -2.75 13.22 -19.58
CA SER A 136 -3.52 14.44 -19.81
C SER A 136 -2.59 15.54 -20.36
N PRO A 137 -3.12 16.71 -20.72
CA PRO A 137 -2.27 17.85 -21.11
C PRO A 137 -1.29 18.34 -20.03
N TYR A 138 -1.50 17.92 -18.77
CA TYR A 138 -0.68 18.32 -17.62
C TYR A 138 0.36 17.26 -17.23
N THR A 139 0.30 16.07 -17.83
CA THR A 139 1.24 14.98 -17.56
C THR A 139 2.60 15.31 -18.15
N SER A 140 3.65 15.31 -17.34
CA SER A 140 5.01 15.60 -17.78
C SER A 140 5.60 14.48 -18.64
N ASP A 141 6.43 14.84 -19.62
CA ASP A 141 7.17 13.87 -20.42
C ASP A 141 8.05 12.97 -19.55
N THR A 142 8.63 13.52 -18.48
CA THR A 142 9.44 12.77 -17.51
C THR A 142 8.64 11.65 -16.86
N SER A 143 7.40 11.93 -16.43
CA SER A 143 6.53 10.91 -15.81
C SER A 143 6.19 9.79 -16.80
N LEU A 144 5.96 10.11 -18.07
CA LEU A 144 5.70 9.10 -19.10
C LEU A 144 6.94 8.25 -19.40
N ILE A 145 8.12 8.86 -19.47
CA ILE A 145 9.39 8.14 -19.66
C ILE A 145 9.66 7.23 -18.48
N ASP A 146 9.50 7.71 -17.27
CA ASP A 146 9.72 6.93 -16.04
C ASP A 146 8.74 5.75 -15.94
N ALA A 147 7.47 5.97 -16.27
CA ALA A 147 6.46 4.90 -16.30
C ALA A 147 6.78 3.83 -17.36
N ALA A 148 7.20 4.25 -18.55
CA ALA A 148 7.58 3.34 -19.62
C ALA A 148 8.83 2.51 -19.23
N HIS A 149 9.86 3.13 -18.66
CA HIS A 149 11.06 2.44 -18.18
C HIS A 149 10.71 1.44 -17.06
N LEU A 150 9.82 1.81 -16.13
CA LEU A 150 9.37 0.88 -15.11
C LEU A 150 8.66 -0.33 -15.69
N ALA A 151 7.75 -0.13 -16.65
CA ALA A 151 7.03 -1.22 -17.30
C ALA A 151 7.99 -2.15 -18.08
N GLU A 152 9.01 -1.58 -18.74
CA GLU A 152 10.08 -2.33 -19.41
C GLU A 152 10.92 -3.13 -18.42
N ASN A 153 11.37 -2.51 -17.31
CA ASN A 153 12.15 -3.18 -16.27
C ASN A 153 11.37 -4.33 -15.63
N LEU A 154 10.07 -4.18 -15.46
CA LEU A 154 9.20 -5.24 -14.96
C LEU A 154 8.94 -6.33 -16.00
N GLY A 155 8.98 -6.01 -17.29
CA GLY A 155 8.55 -6.89 -18.37
C GLY A 155 7.03 -7.16 -18.33
N CYS A 156 6.25 -6.22 -17.85
CA CYS A 156 4.79 -6.31 -17.81
C CYS A 156 4.16 -5.74 -19.10
N HIS A 157 2.90 -6.11 -19.36
CA HIS A 157 2.14 -5.52 -20.48
C HIS A 157 1.85 -4.05 -20.18
N SER A 158 2.11 -3.17 -21.17
CA SER A 158 1.92 -1.73 -21.01
C SER A 158 1.16 -1.14 -22.19
N ASP A 159 0.12 -0.36 -21.88
CA ASP A 159 -0.68 0.40 -22.85
C ASP A 159 -0.65 1.89 -22.49
N THR A 160 -0.92 2.73 -23.49
CA THR A 160 -1.10 4.18 -23.28
C THR A 160 -2.45 4.62 -23.85
N LEU A 161 -3.29 5.23 -23.01
CA LEU A 161 -4.59 5.76 -23.37
C LEU A 161 -4.68 7.23 -22.96
N SER A 162 -4.50 8.15 -23.93
CA SER A 162 -4.67 9.58 -23.65
C SER A 162 -6.12 9.90 -23.25
N ILE A 163 -6.27 10.69 -22.19
CA ILE A 163 -7.58 11.18 -21.76
C ILE A 163 -7.97 12.51 -22.41
N SER A 164 -7.08 13.15 -23.17
CA SER A 164 -7.24 14.53 -23.64
C SER A 164 -8.50 14.77 -24.48
N GLU A 165 -8.81 13.90 -25.43
CA GLU A 165 -10.02 14.06 -26.28
C GLU A 165 -11.30 13.91 -25.44
N SER A 166 -11.34 12.93 -24.54
CA SER A 166 -12.51 12.71 -23.67
C SER A 166 -12.68 13.85 -22.66
N LEU A 167 -11.56 14.37 -22.13
CA LEU A 167 -11.56 15.52 -21.23
C LEU A 167 -12.14 16.76 -21.93
N ASN A 168 -11.62 17.10 -23.11
CA ASN A 168 -12.13 18.22 -23.91
C ASN A 168 -13.64 18.09 -24.21
N SER A 169 -14.11 16.89 -24.53
CA SER A 169 -15.55 16.65 -24.81
C SER A 169 -16.43 16.87 -23.59
N ILE A 170 -15.95 16.48 -22.39
CA ILE A 170 -16.65 16.72 -21.13
C ILE A 170 -16.68 18.21 -20.81
N GLU A 171 -15.55 18.90 -20.94
CA GLU A 171 -15.44 20.35 -20.70
C GLU A 171 -16.34 21.15 -21.66
N GLU A 172 -16.38 20.77 -22.94
CA GLU A 172 -17.30 21.38 -23.93
C GLU A 172 -18.77 21.16 -23.53
N THR A 173 -19.12 19.96 -23.09
CA THR A 173 -20.48 19.62 -22.66
C THR A 173 -20.93 20.47 -21.44
N LEU A 174 -20.00 20.77 -20.54
CA LEU A 174 -20.29 21.52 -19.30
C LEU A 174 -20.12 23.02 -19.47
N SER A 175 -19.54 23.50 -20.56
CA SER A 175 -19.14 24.89 -20.79
C SER A 175 -20.24 25.91 -20.54
N THR A 176 -21.47 25.64 -21.01
CA THR A 176 -22.60 26.52 -20.80
C THR A 176 -23.05 26.61 -19.32
N MET A 177 -22.91 25.49 -18.57
CA MET A 177 -23.26 25.45 -17.15
C MET A 177 -22.20 26.14 -16.28
N PHE A 178 -20.97 26.10 -16.71
CA PHE A 178 -19.81 26.66 -15.99
C PHE A 178 -19.47 28.09 -16.41
N GLU A 179 -20.27 28.69 -17.29
CA GLU A 179 -20.08 30.06 -17.73
C GLU A 179 -20.02 31.04 -16.57
N GLY A 180 -18.95 31.81 -16.45
CA GLY A 180 -18.74 32.77 -15.35
C GLY A 180 -18.15 32.19 -14.06
N HIS A 181 -17.78 30.89 -14.03
CA HIS A 181 -17.05 30.26 -12.94
C HIS A 181 -15.58 30.06 -13.32
N ASP A 182 -14.68 30.28 -12.38
CA ASP A 182 -13.25 30.02 -12.55
C ASP A 182 -12.97 28.51 -12.41
N THR A 183 -11.88 28.04 -13.06
CA THR A 183 -11.37 26.67 -12.92
C THR A 183 -10.94 26.41 -11.47
N ASP A 184 -11.35 25.26 -10.92
CA ASP A 184 -11.05 24.86 -9.55
C ASP A 184 -10.75 23.32 -9.45
N LEU A 185 -11.00 22.72 -8.30
CA LEU A 185 -10.85 21.27 -8.09
C LEU A 185 -11.80 20.42 -8.95
N THR A 186 -12.83 21.04 -9.58
CA THR A 186 -13.78 20.32 -10.42
C THR A 186 -13.09 19.69 -11.62
N GLU A 187 -12.25 20.45 -12.31
CA GLU A 187 -11.52 20.00 -13.50
C GLU A 187 -10.45 18.95 -13.15
N GLU A 188 -9.80 19.08 -11.98
CA GLU A 188 -8.88 18.07 -11.46
C GLU A 188 -9.64 16.76 -11.19
N ASN A 189 -10.80 16.84 -10.54
CA ASN A 189 -11.65 15.70 -10.24
C ASN A 189 -12.24 15.02 -11.49
N ILE A 190 -12.57 15.79 -12.54
CA ILE A 190 -13.02 15.24 -13.83
C ILE A 190 -11.94 14.34 -14.42
N GLN A 191 -10.66 14.79 -14.44
CA GLN A 191 -9.55 13.99 -14.94
C GLN A 191 -9.36 12.69 -14.17
N SER A 192 -9.40 12.75 -12.84
CA SER A 192 -9.27 11.57 -11.99
C SER A 192 -10.39 10.56 -12.23
N ARG A 193 -11.65 11.02 -12.30
CA ARG A 193 -12.82 10.16 -12.59
C ARG A 193 -12.80 9.58 -14.00
N LEU A 194 -12.34 10.34 -14.99
CA LEU A 194 -12.18 9.85 -16.35
C LEU A 194 -11.14 8.72 -16.43
N ARG A 195 -10.02 8.85 -15.72
CA ARG A 195 -9.03 7.78 -15.59
C ARG A 195 -9.64 6.54 -14.94
N GLY A 196 -10.36 6.71 -13.83
CA GLY A 196 -11.07 5.62 -13.16
C GLY A 196 -12.08 4.90 -14.07
N LEU A 197 -12.86 5.67 -14.85
CA LEU A 197 -13.80 5.12 -15.83
C LEU A 197 -13.11 4.25 -16.89
N LEU A 198 -12.03 4.75 -17.48
CA LEU A 198 -11.29 4.03 -18.52
C LEU A 198 -10.63 2.76 -17.98
N LEU A 199 -9.99 2.84 -16.80
CA LEU A 199 -9.40 1.67 -16.15
C LEU A 199 -10.47 0.62 -15.82
N MET A 200 -11.62 1.01 -15.29
CA MET A 200 -12.74 0.10 -15.02
C MET A 200 -13.31 -0.51 -16.29
N ALA A 201 -13.38 0.22 -17.39
CA ALA A 201 -13.82 -0.31 -18.67
C ALA A 201 -12.88 -1.41 -19.19
N VAL A 202 -11.55 -1.20 -19.08
CA VAL A 202 -10.54 -2.21 -19.41
C VAL A 202 -10.66 -3.40 -18.48
N SER A 203 -10.77 -3.19 -17.16
CA SER A 203 -10.98 -4.23 -16.15
C SER A 203 -12.15 -5.13 -16.52
N ASN A 204 -13.30 -4.55 -16.77
CA ASN A 204 -14.51 -5.28 -17.12
C ASN A 204 -14.38 -6.05 -18.45
N LYS A 205 -13.69 -5.46 -19.43
CA LYS A 205 -13.56 -6.05 -20.76
C LYS A 205 -12.64 -7.27 -20.76
N PHE A 206 -11.57 -7.24 -19.98
CA PHE A 206 -10.54 -8.28 -19.96
C PHE A 206 -10.64 -9.22 -18.75
N GLY A 207 -11.51 -8.93 -17.79
CA GLY A 207 -11.63 -9.71 -16.55
C GLY A 207 -10.39 -9.62 -15.67
N GLU A 208 -9.69 -8.48 -15.73
CA GLU A 208 -8.50 -8.18 -14.93
C GLU A 208 -8.92 -7.32 -13.74
N MET A 209 -8.44 -7.62 -12.52
CA MET A 209 -8.79 -6.84 -11.35
C MET A 209 -8.02 -5.51 -11.34
N LEU A 210 -8.74 -4.39 -11.22
CA LEU A 210 -8.13 -3.07 -11.07
C LEU A 210 -7.56 -2.90 -9.67
N LEU A 211 -6.27 -2.55 -9.58
CA LEU A 211 -5.61 -2.16 -8.34
C LEU A 211 -5.64 -0.65 -8.18
N THR A 212 -5.88 -0.19 -6.96
CA THR A 212 -5.70 1.22 -6.60
C THR A 212 -4.32 1.46 -6.01
N THR A 213 -3.88 2.70 -6.01
CA THR A 213 -2.52 3.10 -5.62
C THR A 213 -2.48 4.14 -4.50
N GLY A 214 -3.61 4.36 -3.80
CA GLY A 214 -3.68 5.30 -2.68
C GLY A 214 -2.93 4.77 -1.46
N ASN A 215 -2.05 5.58 -0.88
CA ASN A 215 -1.34 5.27 0.35
C ASN A 215 -2.13 5.76 1.59
N LYS A 216 -1.69 5.35 2.79
CA LYS A 216 -2.36 5.68 4.05
C LYS A 216 -2.40 7.19 4.31
N SER A 217 -1.33 7.92 4.00
CA SER A 217 -1.27 9.36 4.22
C SER A 217 -2.33 10.11 3.40
N GLU A 218 -2.42 9.83 2.10
CA GLU A 218 -3.39 10.42 1.19
C GLU A 218 -4.83 10.07 1.56
N VAL A 219 -5.10 8.78 1.80
CA VAL A 219 -6.44 8.31 2.17
C VAL A 219 -6.90 8.89 3.51
N SER A 220 -5.99 8.99 4.50
CA SER A 220 -6.32 9.48 5.84
C SER A 220 -6.72 10.95 5.85
N VAL A 221 -6.14 11.76 4.99
CA VAL A 221 -6.50 13.18 4.87
C VAL A 221 -7.53 13.44 3.75
N GLY A 222 -7.92 12.38 3.01
CA GLY A 222 -8.84 12.51 1.88
C GLY A 222 -8.23 13.20 0.65
N TYR A 223 -6.91 13.16 0.49
CA TYR A 223 -6.23 13.61 -0.73
C TYR A 223 -6.40 12.59 -1.85
N SER A 224 -7.63 12.44 -2.29
CA SER A 224 -8.06 11.46 -3.29
C SER A 224 -9.43 11.84 -3.86
N THR A 225 -9.73 11.36 -5.06
CA THR A 225 -11.00 11.64 -5.74
C THR A 225 -11.93 10.43 -5.68
N ILE A 226 -13.09 10.57 -5.04
CA ILE A 226 -14.12 9.53 -5.03
C ILE A 226 -14.57 9.23 -6.47
N TYR A 227 -14.65 7.93 -6.79
CA TYR A 227 -14.94 7.40 -8.13
C TYR A 227 -13.86 7.73 -9.19
N GLY A 228 -12.68 8.21 -8.76
CA GLY A 228 -11.51 8.49 -9.60
C GLY A 228 -10.36 7.53 -9.29
N ASP A 229 -9.33 8.04 -8.67
CA ASP A 229 -8.10 7.29 -8.30
C ASP A 229 -8.33 6.22 -7.22
N MET A 230 -9.44 6.32 -6.47
CA MET A 230 -9.88 5.29 -5.52
C MET A 230 -10.62 4.12 -6.19
N ALA A 231 -10.89 4.18 -7.51
CA ALA A 231 -11.59 3.10 -8.20
C ALA A 231 -10.71 1.85 -8.33
N GLY A 232 -11.19 0.72 -7.82
CA GLY A 232 -10.50 -0.55 -7.90
C GLY A 232 -11.01 -1.59 -6.90
N GLY A 233 -10.54 -2.84 -7.07
CA GLY A 233 -10.96 -3.97 -6.25
C GLY A 233 -10.05 -4.28 -5.07
N PHE A 234 -8.78 -3.82 -5.11
CA PHE A 234 -7.82 -4.02 -4.03
C PHE A 234 -6.76 -2.92 -4.00
N ASN A 235 -6.39 -2.49 -2.82
CA ASN A 235 -5.34 -1.50 -2.58
C ASN A 235 -4.16 -2.12 -1.81
N PRO A 236 -3.05 -2.46 -2.47
CA PRO A 236 -1.92 -3.14 -1.82
C PRO A 236 -1.19 -2.30 -0.78
N ILE A 237 -1.19 -0.97 -0.91
CA ILE A 237 -0.41 -0.03 -0.08
C ILE A 237 -1.27 0.84 0.84
N LYS A 238 -2.54 0.49 1.04
CA LYS A 238 -3.50 1.28 1.84
C LYS A 238 -3.06 1.55 3.28
N ASP A 239 -2.23 0.67 3.84
CA ASP A 239 -1.75 0.76 5.23
C ASP A 239 -0.34 1.34 5.35
N LEU A 240 0.28 1.77 4.23
CA LEU A 240 1.59 2.41 4.23
C LEU A 240 1.49 3.93 4.23
N TYR A 241 2.16 4.57 5.16
CA TYR A 241 2.43 6.01 5.07
C TYR A 241 3.35 6.34 3.89
N LYS A 242 3.24 7.52 3.35
CA LYS A 242 4.04 7.96 2.17
C LYS A 242 5.54 7.81 2.37
N THR A 243 6.05 8.18 3.52
CA THR A 243 7.46 7.98 3.86
C THR A 243 7.87 6.51 3.80
N ARG A 244 6.99 5.62 4.27
CA ARG A 244 7.22 4.18 4.22
C ARG A 244 7.16 3.62 2.79
N VAL A 245 6.33 4.19 1.92
CA VAL A 245 6.29 3.85 0.49
C VAL A 245 7.67 4.07 -0.16
N PHE A 246 8.29 5.23 0.08
CA PHE A 246 9.65 5.53 -0.41
C PHE A 246 10.68 4.54 0.12
N GLU A 247 10.66 4.30 1.42
CA GLU A 247 11.60 3.38 2.07
C GLU A 247 11.50 1.95 1.54
N ILE A 248 10.29 1.47 1.31
CA ILE A 248 10.05 0.12 0.79
C ILE A 248 10.44 0.03 -0.68
N ALA A 249 10.18 1.05 -1.49
CA ALA A 249 10.59 1.10 -2.88
C ALA A 249 12.13 1.02 -3.01
N GLN A 250 12.86 1.79 -2.21
CA GLN A 250 14.32 1.72 -2.12
C GLN A 250 14.81 0.34 -1.66
N TRP A 251 14.15 -0.22 -0.61
CA TRP A 251 14.49 -1.54 -0.12
C TRP A 251 14.30 -2.61 -1.19
N ARG A 252 13.18 -2.58 -1.94
CA ARG A 252 12.91 -3.56 -2.99
C ARG A 252 13.92 -3.50 -4.13
N ASN A 253 14.36 -2.32 -4.54
CA ASN A 253 15.42 -2.17 -5.55
C ASN A 253 16.76 -2.81 -5.14
N GLN A 254 17.02 -2.87 -3.84
CA GLN A 254 18.27 -3.44 -3.28
C GLN A 254 18.13 -4.91 -2.90
N ASN A 255 16.91 -5.42 -2.83
CA ASN A 255 16.61 -6.75 -2.29
C ASN A 255 15.67 -7.51 -3.22
N HIS A 256 16.05 -8.78 -3.44
CA HIS A 256 15.19 -9.77 -4.08
C HIS A 256 15.18 -11.04 -3.26
N ARG A 257 14.04 -11.71 -3.17
CA ARG A 257 13.86 -12.95 -2.43
C ARG A 257 13.25 -14.02 -3.32
N SER A 258 13.48 -15.30 -2.97
CA SER A 258 13.01 -16.44 -3.76
C SER A 258 11.49 -16.54 -3.91
N TRP A 259 10.72 -15.93 -2.99
CA TRP A 259 9.27 -15.89 -3.05
C TRP A 259 8.71 -14.77 -3.95
N MET A 260 9.54 -13.83 -4.39
CA MET A 260 9.18 -12.78 -5.36
C MET A 260 9.18 -13.35 -6.78
N LYS A 261 8.09 -13.19 -7.50
CA LYS A 261 7.95 -13.66 -8.90
C LYS A 261 8.42 -12.65 -9.94
N GLY A 262 8.50 -11.38 -9.57
CA GLY A 262 9.00 -10.30 -10.42
C GLY A 262 10.52 -10.38 -10.61
N PRO A 263 11.09 -9.60 -11.52
CA PRO A 263 12.52 -9.63 -11.82
C PRO A 263 13.37 -9.10 -10.67
N PRO A 264 14.63 -9.56 -10.54
CA PRO A 264 15.60 -9.02 -9.59
C PRO A 264 16.20 -7.70 -10.07
N GLY A 265 16.85 -6.98 -9.13
CA GLY A 265 17.63 -5.78 -9.42
C GLY A 265 16.88 -4.47 -9.20
N MET A 266 17.44 -3.41 -9.75
CA MET A 266 16.87 -2.05 -9.66
C MET A 266 15.71 -1.91 -10.66
N ILE A 267 14.49 -2.14 -10.20
CA ILE A 267 13.28 -2.14 -11.04
C ILE A 267 12.67 -0.74 -11.12
N ILE A 268 12.51 -0.08 -9.99
CA ILE A 268 11.95 1.28 -9.94
C ILE A 268 13.04 2.27 -10.33
N PRO A 269 12.88 3.05 -11.41
CA PRO A 269 13.83 4.08 -11.79
C PRO A 269 14.14 5.05 -10.64
N GLU A 270 15.41 5.43 -10.50
CA GLU A 270 15.87 6.33 -9.43
C GLU A 270 15.10 7.66 -9.43
N ASN A 271 14.77 8.16 -10.62
CA ASN A 271 14.02 9.39 -10.76
C ASN A 271 12.63 9.34 -10.12
N ILE A 272 11.93 8.20 -10.19
CA ILE A 272 10.64 7.98 -9.49
C ILE A 272 10.81 8.07 -7.97
N ILE A 273 11.95 7.58 -7.44
CA ILE A 273 12.22 7.57 -6.00
C ILE A 273 12.60 8.96 -5.49
N THR A 274 13.27 9.77 -6.31
CA THR A 274 13.80 11.08 -5.92
C THR A 274 12.90 12.25 -6.26
N LYS A 275 11.95 12.06 -7.19
CA LYS A 275 11.02 13.08 -7.64
C LYS A 275 10.08 13.50 -6.50
N ALA A 276 9.83 14.81 -6.39
CA ALA A 276 8.81 15.33 -5.49
C ALA A 276 7.42 14.80 -5.87
N PRO A 277 6.59 14.36 -4.90
CA PRO A 277 5.24 13.89 -5.18
C PRO A 277 4.34 14.97 -5.78
N THR A 278 3.59 14.58 -6.81
CA THR A 278 2.63 15.44 -7.50
C THR A 278 1.55 14.61 -8.19
N ALA A 279 0.32 15.11 -8.16
CA ALA A 279 -0.81 14.49 -8.87
C ALA A 279 -0.85 14.82 -10.38
N GLU A 280 -0.13 15.83 -10.84
CA GLU A 280 -0.08 16.29 -12.25
C GLU A 280 -1.48 16.54 -12.88
N LEU A 281 -2.39 17.13 -12.11
CA LEU A 281 -3.76 17.47 -12.57
C LEU A 281 -3.89 18.93 -13.02
N ARG A 282 -2.91 19.78 -12.69
CA ARG A 282 -2.80 21.20 -13.08
C ARG A 282 -1.33 21.59 -13.28
N PRO A 283 -1.05 22.74 -13.93
CA PRO A 283 0.33 23.20 -14.17
C PRO A 283 1.12 23.38 -12.87
N ASN A 284 2.36 22.87 -12.82
CA ASN A 284 3.30 23.01 -11.70
C ASN A 284 2.79 22.56 -10.33
N GLN A 285 1.83 21.66 -10.29
CA GLN A 285 1.26 21.13 -9.06
C GLN A 285 2.31 20.37 -8.23
N GLN A 286 2.28 20.57 -6.91
CA GLN A 286 2.99 19.76 -5.92
C GLN A 286 2.02 19.41 -4.78
N ASP A 287 2.19 18.24 -4.18
CA ASP A 287 1.35 17.82 -3.05
C ASP A 287 1.51 18.76 -1.85
N SER A 288 2.70 19.35 -1.68
CA SER A 288 2.99 20.37 -0.65
C SER A 288 2.18 21.67 -0.79
N ASP A 289 1.56 21.93 -1.96
CA ASP A 289 0.62 23.06 -2.11
C ASP A 289 -0.59 22.91 -1.18
N SER A 290 -1.00 21.66 -0.94
CA SER A 290 -2.22 21.31 -0.20
C SER A 290 -1.94 20.65 1.15
N LEU A 291 -0.87 19.89 1.28
CA LEU A 291 -0.52 19.08 2.44
C LEU A 291 0.73 19.63 3.16
N PRO A 292 0.94 19.32 4.45
CA PRO A 292 2.26 19.42 5.05
C PRO A 292 3.25 18.49 4.34
N ASP A 293 4.56 18.74 4.49
CA ASP A 293 5.56 17.79 4.00
C ASP A 293 5.32 16.38 4.58
N TYR A 294 5.41 15.35 3.77
CA TYR A 294 5.04 13.99 4.16
C TYR A 294 5.70 13.47 5.45
N PRO A 295 6.99 13.75 5.77
CA PRO A 295 7.54 13.35 7.05
C PRO A 295 6.82 13.96 8.26
N VAL A 296 6.35 15.20 8.14
CA VAL A 296 5.57 15.88 9.18
C VAL A 296 4.15 15.34 9.22
N LEU A 297 3.51 15.21 8.06
CA LEU A 297 2.16 14.67 7.93
C LEU A 297 2.06 13.26 8.52
N ASP A 298 2.97 12.37 8.12
CA ASP A 298 2.98 10.98 8.58
C ASP A 298 3.19 10.86 10.10
N ALA A 299 4.03 11.71 10.68
CA ALA A 299 4.23 11.77 12.12
C ALA A 299 2.96 12.22 12.85
N ILE A 300 2.28 13.26 12.36
CA ILE A 300 0.99 13.72 12.89
C ILE A 300 -0.07 12.62 12.79
N LEU A 301 -0.18 11.97 11.63
CA LEU A 301 -1.15 10.90 11.40
C LEU A 301 -0.87 9.67 12.26
N THR A 302 0.39 9.35 12.53
CA THR A 302 0.76 8.27 13.45
C THR A 302 0.20 8.52 14.85
N ILE A 303 0.36 9.74 15.38
CA ILE A 303 -0.20 10.11 16.69
C ILE A 303 -1.73 10.02 16.67
N LEU A 304 -2.38 10.61 15.66
CA LEU A 304 -3.83 10.71 15.63
C LEU A 304 -4.55 9.39 15.32
N ILE A 305 -3.96 8.52 14.48
CA ILE A 305 -4.61 7.31 13.98
C ILE A 305 -4.08 6.05 14.65
N ASP A 306 -2.74 5.88 14.72
CA ASP A 306 -2.16 4.62 15.20
C ASP A 306 -2.06 4.59 16.73
N GLU A 307 -1.89 5.75 17.36
CA GLU A 307 -1.78 5.89 18.81
C GLU A 307 -3.07 6.37 19.48
N ASP A 308 -4.12 6.65 18.69
CA ASP A 308 -5.41 7.19 19.16
C ASP A 308 -5.24 8.49 19.99
N GLY A 309 -4.25 9.30 19.57
CA GLY A 309 -3.88 10.54 20.23
C GLY A 309 -4.74 11.74 19.82
N SER A 310 -4.52 12.87 20.46
CA SER A 310 -5.25 14.12 20.24
C SER A 310 -4.40 15.17 19.53
N ILE A 311 -5.04 16.25 19.08
CA ILE A 311 -4.36 17.46 18.58
C ILE A 311 -3.37 18.00 19.62
N GLU A 312 -3.75 17.96 20.92
CA GLU A 312 -2.88 18.42 22.01
C GLU A 312 -1.64 17.55 22.14
N ASP A 313 -1.73 16.25 21.87
CA ASP A 313 -0.58 15.36 21.89
C ASP A 313 0.37 15.63 20.71
N CYS A 314 -0.15 15.94 19.53
CA CYS A 314 0.67 16.40 18.40
C CYS A 314 1.46 17.68 18.76
N LEU A 315 0.80 18.64 19.43
CA LEU A 315 1.44 19.90 19.85
C LEU A 315 2.50 19.65 20.94
N LYS A 316 2.30 18.71 21.86
CA LYS A 316 3.29 18.34 22.91
C LYS A 316 4.54 17.68 22.29
N GLU A 317 4.36 16.89 21.22
CA GLU A 317 5.47 16.29 20.46
C GLU A 317 6.22 17.30 19.58
N GLY A 318 5.78 18.57 19.57
CA GLY A 318 6.47 19.67 18.91
C GLY A 318 6.06 19.96 17.49
N HIS A 319 4.94 19.38 17.02
CA HIS A 319 4.39 19.69 15.69
C HIS A 319 3.78 21.10 15.68
N GLU A 320 3.98 21.82 14.57
CA GLU A 320 3.43 23.17 14.41
C GLU A 320 1.90 23.09 14.29
N LYS A 321 1.22 24.02 15.02
CA LYS A 321 -0.25 24.04 15.04
C LYS A 321 -0.87 24.18 13.65
N THR A 322 -0.23 24.90 12.76
CA THR A 322 -0.65 25.10 11.37
C THR A 322 -0.70 23.77 10.61
N ASP A 323 0.31 22.93 10.77
CA ASP A 323 0.40 21.63 10.09
C ASP A 323 -0.60 20.63 10.66
N VAL A 324 -0.76 20.62 11.99
CA VAL A 324 -1.76 19.78 12.66
C VAL A 324 -3.19 20.14 12.21
N ILE A 325 -3.52 21.46 12.19
CA ILE A 325 -4.83 21.92 11.70
C ILE A 325 -5.00 21.58 10.22
N LYS A 326 -3.97 21.78 9.39
CA LYS A 326 -4.02 21.48 7.95
C LYS A 326 -4.31 20.00 7.72
N ALA A 327 -3.63 19.09 8.44
CA ALA A 327 -3.85 17.66 8.37
C ALA A 327 -5.29 17.27 8.76
N VAL A 328 -5.81 17.80 9.87
CA VAL A 328 -7.16 17.50 10.36
C VAL A 328 -8.25 18.13 9.49
N SER A 329 -8.05 19.39 9.04
CA SER A 329 -9.07 20.10 8.24
C SER A 329 -9.25 19.47 6.87
N TYR A 330 -8.18 18.98 6.26
CA TYR A 330 -8.28 18.32 4.97
C TYR A 330 -9.13 17.06 5.04
N THR A 331 -8.99 16.25 6.08
CA THR A 331 -9.82 15.06 6.36
C THR A 331 -11.32 15.35 6.39
N HIS A 332 -11.72 16.58 6.74
CA HIS A 332 -13.13 16.97 6.81
C HIS A 332 -13.68 17.63 5.54
N LEU A 333 -12.80 18.09 4.63
CA LEU A 333 -13.22 18.86 3.43
C LEU A 333 -13.36 18.03 2.16
N THR A 334 -12.77 16.85 2.10
CA THR A 334 -12.69 16.04 0.86
C THR A 334 -13.69 14.91 0.76
N LEU A 335 -14.35 14.56 1.83
CA LEU A 335 -15.61 13.85 1.69
C LEU A 335 -16.62 14.85 1.11
N PRO A 336 -17.34 14.54 0.01
CA PRO A 336 -18.52 15.31 -0.33
C PRO A 336 -19.49 15.07 0.83
N THR A 337 -19.26 15.78 1.90
CA THR A 337 -20.22 15.88 2.95
C THR A 337 -21.36 16.64 2.31
N THR A 338 -22.39 15.93 2.03
CA THR A 338 -23.70 16.50 2.23
C THR A 338 -23.63 17.37 3.47
N ASP A 339 -23.94 18.64 3.32
CA ASP A 339 -24.15 19.61 4.36
C ASP A 339 -24.82 19.02 5.60
#